data_a3594caf879131e1426d3bcf0c6bf6d5
#
_entry.id   a3594caf879131e1426d3bcf0c6bf6d5
#
_cell.length_a   1.000
_cell.length_b   1.000
_cell.length_c   1.000
_cell.angle_alpha   90.00
_cell.angle_beta   90.00
_cell.angle_gamma   90.00
#
_symmetry.space_group_name_H-M   'P 1'
#
loop_
_entity.id
_entity.type
_entity.pdbx_description
1 polymer ?
#
loop_
_entity_poly.entity_id
_entity_poly.type
_entity_poly.pdbx_seq_one_letter_code
_entity_poly.pdbx_strand_id
1 'polypeptide(L)'
;MAKNSKSKKSNASDISTRTVIQIIFLVGTALIGLRHIMPGESSKGGAFDVFCPFGAIETLWPFLTTGQTLKTTSPLNFAVFLGVLGVSLLAGRAFCGWMCPVGTLQDFLANLSSRLFKNKKKQPAGKQINLPYKISLRNDAWLRSLKYLVLVIILLASTFAIYPPLREICPARALLSFQLTTPLLWSVLITFVITSMVNRRFWCKYLCPLGAVLAPFNKIAPLRLVLNQNSCTNCRRCDSACPMDIPDLTNNLRSAECIECLECQETCNEEDALELRLF
;
A
#
# COMPACT_ATOMS: atom_id res chain seq x y z
N MET A 1 -13.69 41.51 6.24
CA MET A 1 -12.61 41.34 7.24
C MET A 1 -11.78 40.12 6.81
N ALA A 2 -10.64 40.35 6.18
CA ALA A 2 -9.78 39.28 5.69
C ALA A 2 -9.03 38.67 6.90
N LYS A 3 -9.39 37.41 7.25
CA LYS A 3 -8.70 36.61 8.24
C LYS A 3 -7.33 36.23 7.67
N ASN A 4 -6.29 36.76 8.28
CA ASN A 4 -4.90 36.51 7.94
C ASN A 4 -4.60 35.01 8.18
N SER A 5 -4.71 34.17 7.15
CA SER A 5 -4.36 32.76 7.18
C SER A 5 -2.84 32.67 7.30
N LYS A 6 -2.36 32.36 8.51
CA LYS A 6 -0.95 32.02 8.73
C LYS A 6 -0.67 30.68 8.03
N SER A 7 -0.14 30.75 6.82
CA SER A 7 0.43 29.59 6.12
C SER A 7 1.39 28.89 7.09
N LYS A 8 1.00 27.72 7.59
CA LYS A 8 1.86 26.82 8.35
C LYS A 8 2.94 26.32 7.40
N LYS A 9 4.09 26.99 7.38
CA LYS A 9 5.29 26.42 6.77
C LYS A 9 5.63 25.17 7.57
N SER A 10 5.25 24.01 7.06
CA SER A 10 5.79 22.74 7.51
C SER A 10 7.30 22.85 7.41
N ASN A 11 7.96 22.93 8.55
CA ASN A 11 9.41 22.82 8.61
C ASN A 11 9.78 21.46 8.03
N ALA A 12 10.72 21.44 7.10
CA ALA A 12 11.16 20.23 6.38
C ALA A 12 11.82 19.17 7.30
N SER A 13 11.75 19.36 8.62
CA SER A 13 12.30 18.48 9.67
C SER A 13 11.23 17.72 10.46
N ASP A 14 9.94 18.05 10.35
CA ASP A 14 8.90 17.27 11.05
C ASP A 14 8.66 15.95 10.30
N ILE A 15 9.18 14.87 10.89
CA ILE A 15 8.90 13.52 10.42
C ILE A 15 7.41 13.28 10.65
N SER A 16 6.64 13.12 9.56
CA SER A 16 5.20 12.83 9.63
C SER A 16 4.96 11.59 10.51
N THR A 17 3.97 11.65 11.40
CA THR A 17 3.55 10.52 12.27
C THR A 17 3.39 9.24 11.47
N ARG A 18 2.88 9.35 10.24
CA ARG A 18 2.78 8.23 9.30
C ARG A 18 4.15 7.59 9.01
N THR A 19 5.16 8.40 8.73
CA THR A 19 6.52 7.90 8.44
C THR A 19 7.11 7.13 9.63
N VAL A 20 6.88 7.62 10.86
CA VAL A 20 7.32 6.93 12.08
C VAL A 20 6.66 5.55 12.20
N ILE A 21 5.34 5.49 12.05
CA ILE A 21 4.58 4.22 12.10
C ILE A 21 5.07 3.27 11.01
N GLN A 22 5.23 3.75 9.78
CA GLN A 22 5.73 2.97 8.66
C GLN A 22 7.12 2.38 8.93
N ILE A 23 8.03 3.15 9.51
CA ILE A 23 9.39 2.69 9.87
C ILE A 23 9.32 1.63 10.97
N ILE A 24 8.51 1.83 12.01
CA ILE A 24 8.35 0.87 13.10
C ILE A 24 7.87 -0.49 12.54
N PHE A 25 6.85 -0.49 11.69
CA PHE A 25 6.34 -1.73 11.08
C PHE A 25 7.34 -2.36 10.11
N LEU A 26 8.05 -1.56 9.31
CA LEU A 26 9.08 -2.05 8.39
C LEU A 26 10.24 -2.72 9.16
N VAL A 27 10.75 -2.06 10.19
CA VAL A 27 11.83 -2.60 11.03
C VAL A 27 11.36 -3.84 11.78
N GLY A 28 10.16 -3.82 12.37
CA GLY A 28 9.59 -4.98 13.05
C GLY A 28 9.48 -6.19 12.14
N THR A 29 8.94 -6.03 10.93
CA THR A 29 8.83 -7.12 9.95
C THR A 29 10.18 -7.59 9.43
N ALA A 30 11.16 -6.69 9.24
CA ALA A 30 12.52 -7.05 8.85
C ALA A 30 13.24 -7.85 9.95
N LEU A 31 13.07 -7.48 11.22
CA LEU A 31 13.64 -8.21 12.36
C LEU A 31 13.05 -9.63 12.48
N ILE A 32 11.74 -9.77 12.25
CA ILE A 32 11.09 -11.09 12.21
C ILE A 32 11.69 -11.94 11.08
N GLY A 33 11.84 -11.37 9.89
CA GLY A 33 12.47 -12.06 8.75
C GLY A 33 13.93 -12.45 9.03
N LEU A 34 14.71 -11.56 9.64
CA LEU A 34 16.11 -11.81 9.98
C LEU A 34 16.26 -12.93 11.04
N ARG A 35 15.38 -12.93 12.07
CA ARG A 35 15.38 -13.99 13.09
C ARG A 35 15.14 -15.37 12.49
N HIS A 36 14.42 -15.45 11.38
CA HIS A 36 14.14 -16.71 10.71
C HIS A 36 15.37 -17.32 9.98
N ILE A 37 16.36 -16.49 9.66
CA ILE A 37 17.60 -16.91 8.97
C ILE A 37 18.67 -17.37 9.96
N MET A 38 18.62 -16.91 11.23
CA MET A 38 19.63 -17.26 12.22
C MET A 38 19.58 -18.76 12.53
N PRO A 39 20.73 -19.48 12.48
CA PRO A 39 20.80 -20.89 12.86
C PRO A 39 20.54 -21.05 14.35
N GLY A 40 19.52 -21.84 14.72
CA GLY A 40 19.16 -22.13 16.11
C GLY A 40 17.78 -22.76 16.24
N GLU A 41 17.44 -23.27 17.44
CA GLU A 41 16.11 -23.85 17.72
C GLU A 41 14.95 -22.87 17.49
N SER A 42 15.22 -21.57 17.43
CA SER A 42 14.27 -20.51 17.10
C SER A 42 13.78 -20.54 15.65
N SER A 43 14.41 -21.30 14.75
CA SER A 43 14.00 -21.40 13.33
C SER A 43 12.68 -22.17 13.13
N LYS A 44 12.09 -22.72 14.19
CA LYS A 44 10.74 -23.33 14.18
C LYS A 44 9.60 -22.29 14.18
N GLY A 45 9.90 -21.00 14.33
CA GLY A 45 8.97 -19.92 14.07
C GLY A 45 8.64 -19.90 12.58
N GLY A 46 7.36 -19.93 12.20
CA GLY A 46 6.91 -19.98 10.81
C GLY A 46 7.58 -18.92 9.93
N ALA A 47 7.82 -19.30 8.68
CA ALA A 47 8.35 -18.40 7.65
C ALA A 47 7.55 -17.08 7.62
N PHE A 48 8.12 -16.00 7.05
CA PHE A 48 7.43 -14.72 6.88
C PHE A 48 6.02 -14.86 6.27
N ASP A 49 5.80 -15.93 5.51
CA ASP A 49 4.51 -16.31 4.93
C ASP A 49 3.39 -16.42 5.98
N VAL A 50 3.74 -16.78 7.23
CA VAL A 50 2.79 -16.91 8.37
C VAL A 50 2.20 -15.55 8.77
N PHE A 51 2.90 -14.46 8.52
CA PHE A 51 2.44 -13.10 8.81
C PHE A 51 1.75 -12.43 7.62
N CYS A 52 1.65 -13.12 6.48
CA CYS A 52 0.97 -12.57 5.31
C CYS A 52 -0.56 -12.67 5.48
N PRO A 53 -1.30 -11.55 5.56
CA PRO A 53 -2.75 -11.58 5.71
C PRO A 53 -3.45 -12.21 4.51
N PHE A 54 -2.83 -12.18 3.33
CA PHE A 54 -3.39 -12.78 2.13
C PHE A 54 -3.30 -14.31 2.16
N GLY A 55 -2.33 -14.90 2.85
CA GLY A 55 -2.22 -16.35 3.02
C GLY A 55 -3.46 -17.00 3.64
N ALA A 56 -4.17 -16.27 4.52
CA ALA A 56 -5.45 -16.72 5.05
C ALA A 56 -6.53 -16.83 3.97
N ILE A 57 -6.56 -15.89 3.02
CA ILE A 57 -7.53 -15.89 1.91
C ILE A 57 -7.22 -17.05 0.94
N GLU A 58 -5.94 -17.25 0.62
CA GLU A 58 -5.48 -18.35 -0.24
C GLU A 58 -5.81 -19.73 0.35
N THR A 59 -5.89 -19.86 1.67
CA THR A 59 -6.26 -21.12 2.34
C THR A 59 -7.75 -21.26 2.52
N LEU A 60 -8.44 -20.18 2.86
CA LEU A 60 -9.88 -20.19 3.07
C LEU A 60 -10.63 -20.59 1.81
N TRP A 61 -10.18 -20.12 0.65
CA TRP A 61 -10.81 -20.41 -0.63
C TRP A 61 -10.83 -21.91 -0.99
N PRO A 62 -9.69 -22.65 -1.06
CA PRO A 62 -9.69 -24.08 -1.32
C PRO A 62 -10.36 -24.87 -0.20
N PHE A 63 -10.28 -24.44 1.06
CA PHE A 63 -11.00 -25.08 2.15
C PHE A 63 -12.53 -25.06 1.95
N LEU A 64 -13.08 -23.93 1.50
CA LEU A 64 -14.52 -23.79 1.22
C LEU A 64 -14.94 -24.51 -0.06
N THR A 65 -14.07 -24.64 -1.06
CA THR A 65 -14.41 -25.22 -2.36
C THR A 65 -14.10 -26.72 -2.47
N THR A 66 -13.01 -27.18 -1.86
CA THR A 66 -12.52 -28.57 -2.00
C THR A 66 -12.32 -29.27 -0.64
N GLY A 67 -12.46 -28.58 0.48
CA GLY A 67 -12.20 -29.12 1.82
C GLY A 67 -10.71 -29.32 2.13
N GLN A 68 -9.80 -28.88 1.26
CA GLN A 68 -8.35 -29.04 1.44
C GLN A 68 -7.72 -27.81 2.10
N THR A 69 -6.70 -28.02 2.93
CA THR A 69 -5.91 -26.97 3.53
C THR A 69 -4.50 -26.94 2.96
N LEU A 70 -3.95 -25.74 2.73
CA LEU A 70 -2.58 -25.57 2.24
C LEU A 70 -1.56 -25.85 3.36
N LYS A 71 -0.46 -26.54 3.06
CA LYS A 71 0.51 -27.07 4.04
C LYS A 71 1.24 -26.02 4.86
N THR A 72 1.39 -24.80 4.36
CA THR A 72 2.17 -23.72 5.02
C THR A 72 1.32 -22.73 5.80
N THR A 73 0.01 -22.94 5.86
CA THR A 73 -0.90 -22.02 6.54
C THR A 73 -0.92 -22.31 8.03
N SER A 74 -0.79 -21.27 8.82
CA SER A 74 -0.82 -21.29 10.28
C SER A 74 -2.07 -20.57 10.79
N PRO A 75 -2.60 -20.91 11.98
CA PRO A 75 -3.64 -20.13 12.64
C PRO A 75 -3.32 -18.64 12.77
N LEU A 76 -2.02 -18.29 12.82
CA LEU A 76 -1.56 -16.91 12.90
C LEU A 76 -1.90 -16.10 11.63
N ASN A 77 -1.92 -16.71 10.44
CA ASN A 77 -2.37 -16.04 9.21
C ASN A 77 -3.81 -15.54 9.34
N PHE A 78 -4.69 -16.38 9.93
CA PHE A 78 -6.09 -16.00 10.16
C PHE A 78 -6.22 -14.89 11.19
N ALA A 79 -5.42 -14.93 12.27
CA ALA A 79 -5.42 -13.87 13.27
C ALA A 79 -4.96 -12.52 12.69
N VAL A 80 -3.89 -12.53 11.89
CA VAL A 80 -3.39 -11.33 11.19
C VAL A 80 -4.42 -10.83 10.18
N PHE A 81 -5.03 -11.72 9.41
CA PHE A 81 -6.08 -11.36 8.45
C PHE A 81 -7.29 -10.75 9.13
N LEU A 82 -7.78 -11.33 10.24
CA LEU A 82 -8.89 -10.77 11.01
C LEU A 82 -8.55 -9.39 11.57
N GLY A 83 -7.32 -9.18 12.04
CA GLY A 83 -6.85 -7.86 12.46
C GLY A 83 -6.88 -6.84 11.32
N VAL A 84 -6.35 -7.20 10.14
CA VAL A 84 -6.39 -6.35 8.94
C VAL A 84 -7.81 -6.09 8.48
N LEU A 85 -8.68 -7.11 8.52
CA LEU A 85 -10.09 -6.99 8.19
C LEU A 85 -10.82 -6.03 9.14
N GLY A 86 -10.57 -6.15 10.45
CA GLY A 86 -11.13 -5.24 11.45
C GLY A 86 -10.74 -3.79 11.23
N VAL A 87 -9.45 -3.52 10.99
CA VAL A 87 -8.97 -2.17 10.62
C VAL A 87 -9.64 -1.70 9.32
N SER A 88 -9.80 -2.59 8.33
CA SER A 88 -10.38 -2.24 7.04
C SER A 88 -11.88 -1.98 7.09
N LEU A 89 -12.60 -2.63 7.98
CA LEU A 89 -14.01 -2.34 8.25
C LEU A 89 -14.20 -0.94 8.84
N LEU A 90 -13.25 -0.48 9.67
CA LEU A 90 -13.31 0.83 10.33
C LEU A 90 -12.75 1.96 9.45
N ALA A 91 -11.62 1.73 8.80
CA ALA A 91 -10.84 2.75 8.10
C ALA A 91 -10.43 2.35 6.67
N GLY A 92 -11.23 1.53 5.99
CA GLY A 92 -10.99 1.15 4.61
C GLY A 92 -9.61 0.52 4.38
N ARG A 93 -8.84 1.05 3.45
CA ARG A 93 -7.48 0.57 3.11
C ARG A 93 -6.36 1.23 3.93
N ALA A 94 -6.65 1.77 5.11
CA ALA A 94 -5.65 2.44 5.95
C ALA A 94 -4.44 1.54 6.28
N PHE A 95 -4.65 0.22 6.46
CA PHE A 95 -3.55 -0.73 6.61
C PHE A 95 -2.49 -0.58 5.51
N CYS A 96 -2.91 -0.42 4.24
CA CYS A 96 -1.98 -0.25 3.11
C CYS A 96 -1.23 1.09 3.15
N GLY A 97 -1.81 2.10 3.78
CA GLY A 97 -1.23 3.44 3.90
C GLY A 97 -0.22 3.57 5.04
N TRP A 98 -0.44 2.86 6.14
CA TRP A 98 0.24 3.11 7.42
C TRP A 98 1.13 1.95 7.89
N MET A 99 0.71 0.70 7.69
CA MET A 99 1.33 -0.47 8.31
C MET A 99 2.00 -1.42 7.32
N CYS A 100 1.57 -1.44 6.04
CA CYS A 100 2.06 -2.39 5.06
C CYS A 100 3.54 -2.14 4.69
N PRO A 101 4.46 -3.08 4.97
CA PRO A 101 5.89 -2.89 4.71
C PRO A 101 6.22 -2.76 3.22
N VAL A 102 5.47 -3.45 2.34
CA VAL A 102 5.63 -3.33 0.88
C VAL A 102 5.27 -1.92 0.41
N GLY A 103 4.17 -1.34 0.94
CA GLY A 103 3.77 0.03 0.63
C GLY A 103 4.79 1.05 1.10
N THR A 104 5.32 0.87 2.31
CA THR A 104 6.37 1.72 2.89
C THR A 104 7.64 1.72 2.05
N LEU A 105 8.07 0.53 1.61
CA LEU A 105 9.26 0.41 0.79
C LEU A 105 9.10 1.07 -0.59
N GLN A 106 7.92 0.94 -1.21
CA GLN A 106 7.63 1.66 -2.47
C GLN A 106 7.66 3.19 -2.28
N ASP A 107 7.11 3.71 -1.18
CA ASP A 107 7.18 5.13 -0.85
C ASP A 107 8.65 5.58 -0.66
N PHE A 108 9.46 4.76 0.03
CA PHE A 108 10.89 5.03 0.21
C PHE A 108 11.66 5.03 -1.13
N LEU A 109 11.48 4.02 -1.97
CA LEU A 109 12.12 3.92 -3.28
C LEU A 109 11.72 5.08 -4.21
N ALA A 110 10.44 5.47 -4.22
CA ALA A 110 9.97 6.62 -4.99
C ALA A 110 10.59 7.93 -4.49
N ASN A 111 10.69 8.11 -3.17
CA ASN A 111 11.34 9.28 -2.59
C ASN A 111 12.85 9.32 -2.88
N LEU A 112 13.52 8.16 -2.83
CA LEU A 112 14.93 8.03 -3.19
C LEU A 112 15.15 8.38 -4.66
N SER A 113 14.32 7.81 -5.56
CA SER A 113 14.34 8.11 -6.99
C SER A 113 14.18 9.62 -7.25
N SER A 114 13.20 10.24 -6.60
CA SER A 114 12.97 11.68 -6.72
C SER A 114 14.17 12.53 -6.26
N ARG A 115 14.92 12.08 -5.26
CA ARG A 115 16.14 12.75 -4.79
C ARG A 115 17.33 12.56 -5.75
N LEU A 116 17.50 11.35 -6.28
CA LEU A 116 18.60 11.01 -7.19
C LEU A 116 18.45 11.67 -8.55
N PHE A 117 17.22 11.69 -9.10
CA PHE A 117 16.92 12.24 -10.41
C PHE A 117 16.44 13.70 -10.38
N LYS A 118 16.55 14.37 -9.22
CA LYS A 118 16.20 15.78 -9.08
C LYS A 118 17.15 16.66 -9.89
N ASN A 119 16.82 16.88 -11.15
CA ASN A 119 17.51 17.84 -11.99
C ASN A 119 17.38 19.23 -11.34
N LYS A 120 18.50 19.95 -11.14
CA LYS A 120 18.63 21.24 -10.40
C LYS A 120 17.87 22.42 -11.01
N LYS A 121 16.91 22.23 -11.92
CA LYS A 121 16.05 23.32 -12.39
C LYS A 121 14.93 23.55 -11.38
N LYS A 122 14.95 24.74 -10.76
CA LYS A 122 13.94 25.28 -9.83
C LYS A 122 12.53 24.89 -10.26
N GLN A 123 11.95 23.88 -9.62
CA GLN A 123 10.53 23.62 -9.73
C GLN A 123 9.82 24.18 -8.48
N PRO A 124 8.67 24.86 -8.67
CA PRO A 124 7.93 25.40 -7.54
C PRO A 124 7.53 24.28 -6.58
N ALA A 125 7.59 24.60 -5.28
CA ALA A 125 7.24 23.70 -4.19
C ALA A 125 5.83 23.11 -4.44
N GLY A 126 5.73 21.77 -4.51
CA GLY A 126 4.47 21.06 -4.67
C GLY A 126 4.35 20.16 -5.90
N LYS A 127 5.24 20.26 -6.89
CA LYS A 127 5.23 19.35 -8.03
C LYS A 127 6.12 18.14 -7.69
N GLN A 128 5.53 17.09 -7.13
CA GLN A 128 6.18 15.79 -7.14
C GLN A 128 6.54 15.47 -8.59
N ILE A 129 7.79 15.06 -8.81
CA ILE A 129 8.25 14.64 -10.12
C ILE A 129 7.41 13.42 -10.49
N ASN A 130 6.35 13.65 -11.26
CA ASN A 130 5.83 12.61 -12.10
C ASN A 130 6.98 12.30 -13.06
N LEU A 131 7.75 11.26 -12.82
CA LEU A 131 8.58 10.67 -13.84
C LEU A 131 7.75 10.60 -15.13
N PRO A 132 8.33 10.77 -16.34
CA PRO A 132 7.60 11.14 -17.56
C PRO A 132 6.48 10.20 -18.01
N TYR A 133 6.14 9.21 -17.24
CA TYR A 133 5.02 8.29 -17.52
C TYR A 133 3.84 8.50 -16.57
N LYS A 134 3.14 9.61 -16.74
CA LYS A 134 1.73 9.66 -16.31
C LYS A 134 0.96 8.79 -17.31
N ILE A 135 0.65 7.55 -16.88
CA ILE A 135 -0.17 6.63 -17.66
C ILE A 135 -1.47 7.35 -18.02
N SER A 136 -1.87 7.34 -19.29
CA SER A 136 -3.11 7.98 -19.76
C SER A 136 -4.28 7.50 -18.90
N LEU A 137 -5.17 8.40 -18.48
CA LEU A 137 -6.31 8.10 -17.59
C LEU A 137 -7.11 6.86 -18.03
N ARG A 138 -7.29 6.65 -19.34
CA ARG A 138 -7.98 5.48 -19.88
C ARG A 138 -7.20 4.19 -19.67
N ASN A 139 -5.88 4.21 -19.84
CA ASN A 139 -5.01 3.06 -19.62
C ASN A 139 -4.82 2.78 -18.13
N ASP A 140 -4.81 3.81 -17.27
CA ASP A 140 -4.71 3.68 -15.83
C ASP A 140 -5.91 2.94 -15.23
N ALA A 141 -7.14 3.27 -15.66
CA ALA A 141 -8.35 2.59 -15.21
C ALA A 141 -8.34 1.09 -15.57
N TRP A 142 -7.89 0.75 -16.78
CA TRP A 142 -7.76 -0.65 -17.21
C TRP A 142 -6.66 -1.39 -16.42
N LEU A 143 -5.51 -0.75 -16.22
CA LEU A 143 -4.40 -1.32 -15.44
C LEU A 143 -4.79 -1.56 -13.96
N ARG A 144 -5.64 -0.69 -13.37
CA ARG A 144 -6.17 -0.91 -12.01
C ARG A 144 -7.06 -2.14 -11.90
N SER A 145 -7.71 -2.54 -13.00
CA SER A 145 -8.49 -3.78 -13.04
C SER A 145 -7.60 -5.03 -13.02
N LEU A 146 -6.33 -4.92 -13.41
CA LEU A 146 -5.39 -6.06 -13.45
C LEU A 146 -5.23 -6.74 -12.08
N LYS A 147 -5.26 -6.00 -10.97
CA LYS A 147 -5.18 -6.58 -9.62
C LYS A 147 -6.33 -7.55 -9.31
N TYR A 148 -7.54 -7.31 -9.87
CA TYR A 148 -8.67 -8.24 -9.71
C TYR A 148 -8.48 -9.50 -10.56
N LEU A 149 -7.90 -9.36 -11.75
CA LEU A 149 -7.51 -10.50 -12.57
C LEU A 149 -6.45 -11.35 -11.86
N VAL A 150 -5.41 -10.70 -11.31
CA VAL A 150 -4.37 -11.38 -10.50
C VAL A 150 -4.99 -12.10 -9.31
N LEU A 151 -5.92 -11.45 -8.59
CA LEU A 151 -6.65 -12.08 -7.48
C LEU A 151 -7.37 -13.34 -7.92
N VAL A 152 -8.14 -13.29 -9.02
CA VAL A 152 -8.88 -14.44 -9.53
C VAL A 152 -7.94 -15.57 -9.96
N ILE A 153 -6.85 -15.25 -10.67
CA ILE A 153 -5.85 -16.26 -11.08
C ILE A 153 -5.23 -16.95 -9.86
N ILE A 154 -4.86 -16.19 -8.83
CA ILE A 154 -4.26 -16.75 -7.60
C ILE A 154 -5.27 -17.64 -6.87
N LEU A 155 -6.51 -17.22 -6.73
CA LEU A 155 -7.55 -18.02 -6.08
C LEU A 155 -7.84 -19.32 -6.86
N LEU A 156 -7.92 -19.27 -8.18
CA LEU A 156 -8.06 -20.46 -9.01
C LEU A 156 -6.83 -21.37 -8.91
N ALA A 157 -5.62 -20.80 -8.94
CA ALA A 157 -4.40 -21.58 -8.79
C ALA A 157 -4.31 -22.24 -7.40
N SER A 158 -4.81 -21.60 -6.33
CA SER A 158 -4.78 -22.14 -4.98
C SER A 158 -5.70 -23.35 -4.80
N THR A 159 -6.70 -23.54 -5.64
CA THR A 159 -7.57 -24.75 -5.59
C THR A 159 -6.84 -26.03 -6.00
N PHE A 160 -5.79 -25.91 -6.82
CA PHE A 160 -5.00 -27.05 -7.33
C PHE A 160 -3.60 -27.12 -6.70
N ALA A 161 -3.20 -26.10 -5.93
CA ALA A 161 -1.88 -26.02 -5.37
C ALA A 161 -1.79 -26.68 -3.99
N ILE A 162 -0.63 -27.28 -3.69
CA ILE A 162 -0.29 -27.82 -2.37
C ILE A 162 0.25 -26.69 -1.47
N TYR A 163 0.87 -25.68 -2.08
CA TYR A 163 1.45 -24.51 -1.41
C TYR A 163 0.81 -23.23 -1.94
N PRO A 164 0.73 -22.15 -1.14
CA PRO A 164 0.18 -20.88 -1.57
C PRO A 164 0.90 -20.35 -2.83
N PRO A 165 0.19 -20.15 -3.97
CA PRO A 165 0.81 -19.73 -5.23
C PRO A 165 1.40 -18.32 -5.18
N LEU A 166 0.83 -17.41 -4.38
CA LEU A 166 1.39 -16.07 -4.19
C LEU A 166 2.80 -16.10 -3.58
N ARG A 167 3.13 -17.14 -2.83
CA ARG A 167 4.42 -17.31 -2.17
C ARG A 167 5.60 -17.15 -3.14
N GLU A 168 5.49 -17.67 -4.35
CA GLU A 168 6.56 -17.66 -5.36
C GLU A 168 6.67 -16.32 -6.12
N ILE A 169 5.64 -15.46 -6.02
CA ILE A 169 5.54 -14.20 -6.80
C ILE A 169 5.52 -12.98 -5.87
N CYS A 170 5.50 -13.18 -4.56
CA CYS A 170 5.31 -12.09 -3.60
C CYS A 170 6.60 -11.27 -3.37
N PRO A 171 6.63 -9.96 -3.71
CA PRO A 171 7.79 -9.12 -3.44
C PRO A 171 8.04 -8.93 -1.94
N ALA A 172 7.01 -9.05 -1.10
CA ALA A 172 7.17 -8.99 0.35
C ALA A 172 8.05 -10.12 0.86
N ARG A 173 7.83 -11.34 0.35
CA ARG A 173 8.67 -12.49 0.69
C ARG A 173 10.09 -12.30 0.20
N ALA A 174 10.27 -11.90 -1.06
CA ALA A 174 11.60 -11.68 -1.63
C ALA A 174 12.43 -10.68 -0.82
N LEU A 175 11.78 -9.64 -0.27
CA LEU A 175 12.43 -8.56 0.47
C LEU A 175 12.65 -8.86 1.94
N LEU A 176 11.68 -9.50 2.60
CA LEU A 176 11.63 -9.61 4.06
C LEU A 176 12.02 -10.99 4.58
N SER A 177 11.95 -12.05 3.76
CA SER A 177 12.45 -13.37 4.14
C SER A 177 13.93 -13.57 3.81
N PHE A 178 14.54 -12.68 3.03
CA PHE A 178 15.93 -12.77 2.55
C PHE A 178 16.28 -14.12 1.89
N GLN A 179 15.28 -14.93 1.55
CA GLN A 179 15.44 -16.24 0.90
C GLN A 179 15.10 -16.13 -0.58
N LEU A 180 16.05 -15.73 -1.38
CA LEU A 180 15.96 -15.64 -2.84
C LEU A 180 16.38 -16.99 -3.46
N THR A 181 15.54 -18.00 -3.28
CA THR A 181 15.84 -19.39 -3.67
C THR A 181 15.63 -19.64 -5.16
N THR A 182 14.79 -18.87 -5.84
CA THR A 182 14.45 -19.08 -7.24
C THR A 182 14.81 -17.87 -8.11
N PRO A 183 15.23 -18.09 -9.38
CA PRO A 183 15.49 -16.99 -10.32
C PRO A 183 14.23 -16.14 -10.57
N LEU A 184 13.05 -16.73 -10.41
CA LEU A 184 11.77 -16.01 -10.50
C LEU A 184 11.65 -14.93 -9.44
N LEU A 185 12.01 -15.23 -8.18
CA LEU A 185 11.97 -14.23 -7.09
C LEU A 185 12.94 -13.07 -7.33
N TRP A 186 14.12 -13.34 -7.92
CA TRP A 186 15.04 -12.28 -8.33
C TRP A 186 14.43 -11.38 -9.40
N SER A 187 13.79 -11.95 -10.41
CA SER A 187 13.13 -11.16 -11.47
C SER A 187 11.98 -10.30 -10.93
N VAL A 188 11.17 -10.85 -10.01
CA VAL A 188 10.09 -10.13 -9.33
C VAL A 188 10.67 -8.99 -8.49
N LEU A 189 11.74 -9.23 -7.74
CA LEU A 189 12.39 -8.21 -6.91
C LEU A 189 12.93 -7.06 -7.76
N ILE A 190 13.66 -7.36 -8.83
CA ILE A 190 14.23 -6.36 -9.76
C ILE A 190 13.08 -5.54 -10.38
N THR A 191 12.06 -6.21 -10.89
CA THR A 191 10.87 -5.55 -11.47
C THR A 191 10.16 -4.67 -10.46
N PHE A 192 10.00 -5.14 -9.21
CA PHE A 192 9.40 -4.38 -8.12
C PHE A 192 10.21 -3.10 -7.81
N VAL A 193 11.53 -3.20 -7.71
CA VAL A 193 12.40 -2.03 -7.44
C VAL A 193 12.31 -1.03 -8.58
N ILE A 194 12.48 -1.47 -9.83
CA ILE A 194 12.44 -0.60 -11.01
C ILE A 194 11.08 0.10 -11.11
N THR A 195 9.99 -0.65 -11.04
CA THR A 195 8.64 -0.07 -11.16
C THR A 195 8.30 0.87 -10.00
N SER A 196 8.77 0.59 -8.78
CA SER A 196 8.59 1.46 -7.63
C SER A 196 9.39 2.76 -7.71
N MET A 197 10.55 2.74 -8.39
CA MET A 197 11.32 3.95 -8.68
C MET A 197 10.68 4.81 -9.78
N VAL A 198 10.01 4.20 -10.74
CA VAL A 198 9.36 4.89 -11.87
C VAL A 198 7.99 5.45 -11.47
N ASN A 199 7.18 4.66 -10.77
CA ASN A 199 5.83 5.04 -10.37
C ASN A 199 5.60 4.73 -8.89
N ARG A 200 5.22 5.76 -8.13
CA ARG A 200 4.93 5.60 -6.71
C ARG A 200 3.79 4.59 -6.51
N ARG A 201 4.05 3.58 -5.68
CA ARG A 201 3.08 2.52 -5.35
C ARG A 201 2.54 1.71 -6.53
N PHE A 202 3.37 1.50 -7.56
CA PHE A 202 3.00 0.74 -8.76
C PHE A 202 2.40 -0.63 -8.42
N TRP A 203 3.08 -1.42 -7.58
CA TRP A 203 2.61 -2.75 -7.18
C TRP A 203 1.24 -2.68 -6.49
N CYS A 204 1.08 -1.72 -5.56
CA CYS A 204 -0.17 -1.54 -4.81
C CYS A 204 -1.35 -1.12 -5.69
N LYS A 205 -1.10 -0.36 -6.76
CA LYS A 205 -2.12 0.10 -7.70
C LYS A 205 -2.62 -1.00 -8.62
N TYR A 206 -1.70 -1.80 -9.17
CA TYR A 206 -2.00 -2.62 -10.35
C TYR A 206 -1.90 -4.13 -10.12
N LEU A 207 -1.08 -4.60 -9.19
CA LEU A 207 -0.75 -6.01 -9.04
C LEU A 207 -1.13 -6.63 -7.69
N CYS A 208 -1.31 -5.83 -6.63
CA CYS A 208 -1.50 -6.35 -5.29
C CYS A 208 -2.89 -6.97 -5.10
N PRO A 209 -3.01 -8.32 -4.90
CA PRO A 209 -4.30 -8.98 -4.72
C PRO A 209 -4.94 -8.62 -3.37
N LEU A 210 -4.17 -8.40 -2.31
CA LEU A 210 -4.69 -7.91 -1.03
C LEU A 210 -5.35 -6.54 -1.20
N GLY A 211 -4.74 -5.65 -2.02
CA GLY A 211 -5.34 -4.36 -2.37
C GLY A 211 -6.67 -4.49 -3.11
N ALA A 212 -6.86 -5.55 -3.91
CA ALA A 212 -8.14 -5.83 -4.56
C ALA A 212 -9.21 -6.27 -3.54
N VAL A 213 -8.85 -7.13 -2.58
CA VAL A 213 -9.76 -7.58 -1.51
C VAL A 213 -10.20 -6.43 -0.61
N LEU A 214 -9.28 -5.52 -0.26
CA LEU A 214 -9.56 -4.41 0.65
C LEU A 214 -10.26 -3.22 -0.05
N ALA A 215 -10.28 -3.16 -1.38
CA ALA A 215 -10.86 -2.05 -2.13
C ALA A 215 -12.34 -1.77 -1.83
N PRO A 216 -13.24 -2.77 -1.69
CA PRO A 216 -14.64 -2.55 -1.37
C PRO A 216 -14.86 -1.86 -0.01
N PHE A 217 -13.99 -2.12 0.97
CA PHE A 217 -14.13 -1.59 2.33
C PHE A 217 -14.05 -0.07 2.41
N ASN A 218 -13.35 0.59 1.48
CA ASN A 218 -13.34 2.06 1.41
C ASN A 218 -14.71 2.69 1.18
N LYS A 219 -15.63 1.94 0.56
CA LYS A 219 -17.00 2.44 0.34
C LYS A 219 -17.88 2.32 1.59
N ILE A 220 -17.55 1.36 2.46
CA ILE A 220 -18.35 0.99 3.64
C ILE A 220 -17.78 1.61 4.92
N ALA A 221 -16.46 1.84 4.97
CA ALA A 221 -15.76 2.32 6.17
C ALA A 221 -16.38 3.60 6.72
N PRO A 222 -16.67 3.63 8.04
CA PRO A 222 -17.21 4.81 8.70
C PRO A 222 -16.18 5.93 8.86
N LEU A 223 -14.89 5.59 9.06
CA LEU A 223 -13.81 6.57 9.13
C LEU A 223 -13.36 6.93 7.71
N ARG A 224 -13.54 8.20 7.33
CA ARG A 224 -13.26 8.66 5.97
C ARG A 224 -12.90 10.14 5.90
N LEU A 225 -12.16 10.49 4.85
CA LEU A 225 -11.91 11.88 4.48
C LEU A 225 -13.16 12.54 3.92
N VAL A 226 -13.44 13.75 4.39
CA VAL A 226 -14.56 14.59 3.92
C VAL A 226 -14.02 15.95 3.48
N LEU A 227 -14.52 16.44 2.35
CA LEU A 227 -14.21 17.78 1.84
C LEU A 227 -15.27 18.77 2.28
N ASN A 228 -14.83 19.85 2.93
CA ASN A 228 -15.65 21.03 3.14
C ASN A 228 -15.54 21.93 1.91
N GLN A 229 -16.59 21.95 1.09
CA GLN A 229 -16.60 22.72 -0.16
C GLN A 229 -16.46 24.23 0.07
N ASN A 230 -16.95 24.75 1.21
CA ASN A 230 -16.89 26.17 1.52
C ASN A 230 -15.47 26.67 1.81
N SER A 231 -14.61 25.78 2.32
CA SER A 231 -13.21 26.09 2.64
C SER A 231 -12.25 25.70 1.51
N CYS A 232 -12.72 24.97 0.49
CA CYS A 232 -11.87 24.47 -0.59
C CYS A 232 -11.65 25.54 -1.66
N THR A 233 -10.39 25.90 -1.91
CA THR A 233 -9.98 26.85 -2.97
C THR A 233 -9.80 26.22 -4.35
N ASN A 234 -10.09 24.92 -4.52
CA ASN A 234 -9.94 24.16 -5.77
C ASN A 234 -8.53 24.21 -6.39
N CYS A 235 -7.49 24.35 -5.57
CA CYS A 235 -6.10 24.48 -6.02
C CYS A 235 -5.47 23.19 -6.53
N ARG A 236 -6.13 22.03 -6.41
CA ARG A 236 -5.71 20.67 -6.86
C ARG A 236 -4.35 20.18 -6.34
N ARG A 237 -3.85 20.72 -5.25
CA ARG A 237 -2.64 20.22 -4.60
C ARG A 237 -2.82 18.80 -4.05
N CYS A 238 -4.01 18.48 -3.55
CA CYS A 238 -4.38 17.16 -3.09
C CYS A 238 -4.24 16.08 -4.18
N ASP A 239 -4.61 16.40 -5.45
CA ASP A 239 -4.44 15.49 -6.59
C ASP A 239 -2.97 15.21 -6.88
N SER A 240 -2.11 16.23 -6.75
CA SER A 240 -0.67 16.10 -7.00
C SER A 240 0.06 15.37 -5.87
N ALA A 241 -0.44 15.45 -4.64
CA ALA A 241 0.14 14.80 -3.48
C ALA A 241 -0.29 13.33 -3.35
N CYS A 242 -1.37 12.91 -4.01
CA CYS A 242 -1.94 11.58 -3.85
C CYS A 242 -0.99 10.48 -4.35
N PRO A 243 -0.51 9.56 -3.48
CA PRO A 243 0.39 8.48 -3.89
C PRO A 243 -0.29 7.42 -4.76
N MET A 244 -1.62 7.39 -4.76
CA MET A 244 -2.41 6.47 -5.56
C MET A 244 -2.86 7.08 -6.90
N ASP A 245 -2.50 8.33 -7.21
CA ASP A 245 -2.88 9.07 -8.42
C ASP A 245 -4.39 8.99 -8.71
N ILE A 246 -5.22 9.17 -7.67
CA ILE A 246 -6.67 9.19 -7.83
C ILE A 246 -7.04 10.46 -8.61
N PRO A 247 -7.68 10.30 -9.78
CA PRO A 247 -8.08 11.47 -10.58
C PRO A 247 -9.22 12.22 -9.88
N ASP A 248 -9.12 13.57 -9.90
CA ASP A 248 -10.13 14.46 -9.34
C ASP A 248 -10.53 14.07 -7.90
N LEU A 249 -9.53 14.11 -7.02
CA LEU A 249 -9.63 13.60 -5.63
C LEU A 249 -10.77 14.30 -4.87
N THR A 250 -11.02 15.57 -5.15
CA THR A 250 -12.09 16.35 -4.51
C THR A 250 -13.47 15.74 -4.71
N ASN A 251 -13.73 15.16 -5.87
CA ASN A 251 -14.97 14.46 -6.18
C ASN A 251 -14.92 12.96 -5.88
N ASN A 252 -13.71 12.39 -5.72
CA ASN A 252 -13.48 10.95 -5.56
C ASN A 252 -12.83 10.56 -4.22
N LEU A 253 -13.14 11.26 -3.14
CA LEU A 253 -12.59 10.93 -1.80
C LEU A 253 -12.95 9.52 -1.33
N ARG A 254 -14.10 8.97 -1.77
CA ARG A 254 -14.54 7.59 -1.53
C ARG A 254 -14.05 6.58 -2.56
N SER A 255 -12.97 6.88 -3.26
CA SER A 255 -12.41 5.95 -4.24
C SER A 255 -12.01 4.66 -3.56
N ALA A 256 -12.31 3.52 -4.22
CA ALA A 256 -11.83 2.20 -3.82
C ALA A 256 -10.29 2.12 -3.78
N GLU A 257 -9.59 3.08 -4.40
CA GLU A 257 -8.13 3.17 -4.41
C GLU A 257 -7.54 4.00 -3.26
N CYS A 258 -8.34 4.72 -2.49
CA CYS A 258 -7.84 5.50 -1.36
C CYS A 258 -7.25 4.58 -0.29
N ILE A 259 -6.08 4.95 0.25
CA ILE A 259 -5.37 4.20 1.29
C ILE A 259 -5.34 4.97 2.62
N GLU A 260 -6.19 5.98 2.74
CA GLU A 260 -6.33 6.84 3.94
C GLU A 260 -4.97 7.34 4.49
N CYS A 261 -4.05 7.70 3.57
CA CYS A 261 -2.68 8.09 3.94
C CYS A 261 -2.54 9.51 4.46
N LEU A 262 -3.57 10.33 4.34
CA LEU A 262 -3.69 11.72 4.77
C LEU A 262 -2.70 12.72 4.12
N GLU A 263 -1.90 12.32 3.13
CA GLU A 263 -0.97 13.24 2.45
C GLU A 263 -1.69 14.41 1.76
N CYS A 264 -2.92 14.18 1.27
CA CYS A 264 -3.74 15.24 0.70
C CYS A 264 -4.17 16.28 1.75
N GLN A 265 -4.42 15.87 3.00
CA GLN A 265 -4.73 16.74 4.11
C GLN A 265 -3.48 17.53 4.56
N GLU A 266 -2.33 16.86 4.71
CA GLU A 266 -1.07 17.51 5.09
C GLU A 266 -0.61 18.56 4.06
N THR A 267 -0.94 18.36 2.77
CA THR A 267 -0.56 19.27 1.67
C THR A 267 -1.59 20.38 1.44
N CYS A 268 -2.76 20.28 2.06
CA CYS A 268 -3.80 21.31 1.93
C CYS A 268 -3.38 22.59 2.63
N ASN A 269 -3.62 23.74 1.98
CA ASN A 269 -3.31 25.05 2.58
C ASN A 269 -4.38 25.50 3.57
N GLU A 270 -5.61 25.00 3.40
CA GLU A 270 -6.76 25.33 4.24
C GLU A 270 -6.95 24.21 5.26
N GLU A 271 -6.78 24.54 6.54
CA GLU A 271 -6.79 23.54 7.64
C GLU A 271 -8.16 22.83 7.75
N ASP A 272 -9.25 23.52 7.42
CA ASP A 272 -10.64 23.02 7.56
C ASP A 272 -11.21 22.44 6.25
N ALA A 273 -10.39 22.36 5.17
CA ALA A 273 -10.91 21.91 3.87
C ALA A 273 -11.01 20.39 3.76
N LEU A 274 -10.08 19.65 4.35
CA LEU A 274 -10.06 18.18 4.36
C LEU A 274 -9.94 17.67 5.80
N GLU A 275 -10.98 16.97 6.25
CA GLU A 275 -11.04 16.44 7.59
C GLU A 275 -11.32 14.93 7.57
N LEU A 276 -10.72 14.21 8.52
CA LEU A 276 -11.07 12.82 8.79
C LEU A 276 -12.26 12.80 9.76
N ARG A 277 -13.39 12.23 9.32
CA ARG A 277 -14.61 12.14 10.14
C ARG A 277 -15.08 10.70 10.28
N LEU A 278 -15.64 10.41 11.44
CA LEU A 278 -16.34 9.15 11.73
C LEU A 278 -17.85 9.39 11.50
N PHE A 279 -18.50 8.44 10.79
CA PHE A 279 -19.94 8.47 10.47
C PHE A 279 -20.64 7.25 11.00
#